data_a4484d56ea5faa26212d0f07cd2624a6
#
_entry.id   a4484d56ea5faa26212d0f07cd2624a6
#
_cell.length_a   1.000
_cell.length_b   1.000
_cell.length_c   1.000
_cell.angle_alpha   90.00
_cell.angle_beta   90.00
_cell.angle_gamma   90.00
#
_symmetry.space_group_name_H-M   'P 1'
#
loop_
_entity.id
_entity.type
_entity.pdbx_description
1 polymer ?
#
loop_
_entity_poly.entity_id
_entity_poly.type
_entity_poly.pdbx_seq_one_letter_code
_entity_poly.pdbx_strand_id
1 'polypeptide(L)'
;MENVVYDKESLEIDFNDGSKTENTRVSYPIDHIENSISGKGMPSTAGHPKKIIFLTCDAYGVLPPVAKLTSDQAMYHFISGYTAKVAGTERGISEPTATFSPCFGGPFLTLHPLRYAELLKKKMQKFNVPVYLVNTGWVGNSAQSGASRFSLPLTRQILNSILNGHIDDCQFVNDNYFGFQIPSTLDDIDPNLLNPLKAWKDVEEYHRSARELIQKFQDNYKMYDLSLIHI
;
A
#
# COMPACT_ATOMS: atom_id res chain seq x y z
N MET A 1 23.54 3.89 -8.40
CA MET A 1 22.35 4.66 -7.98
C MET A 1 21.73 5.34 -9.19
N GLU A 2 20.42 5.51 -9.19
CA GLU A 2 19.66 6.16 -10.28
C GLU A 2 18.98 7.41 -9.76
N ASN A 3 18.81 8.39 -10.65
CA ASN A 3 18.07 9.64 -10.40
C ASN A 3 18.64 10.50 -9.25
N VAL A 4 19.93 10.47 -9.05
CA VAL A 4 20.63 11.32 -8.08
C VAL A 4 21.43 12.41 -8.78
N VAL A 5 21.61 13.53 -8.12
CA VAL A 5 22.56 14.56 -8.52
C VAL A 5 23.92 14.20 -7.97
N TYR A 6 24.95 14.37 -8.74
CA TYR A 6 26.33 14.15 -8.34
C TYR A 6 27.25 15.20 -8.94
N ASP A 7 28.29 15.52 -8.20
CA ASP A 7 29.37 16.35 -8.69
C ASP A 7 30.16 15.61 -9.78
N LYS A 8 30.42 16.27 -10.91
CA LYS A 8 31.06 15.61 -12.06
C LYS A 8 32.57 15.37 -11.90
N GLU A 9 33.21 16.11 -11.00
CA GLU A 9 34.66 16.03 -10.79
C GLU A 9 34.97 15.06 -9.62
N SER A 10 34.29 15.24 -8.46
CA SER A 10 34.51 14.39 -7.28
C SER A 10 33.71 13.08 -7.32
N LEU A 11 32.65 12.98 -8.14
CA LEU A 11 31.69 11.88 -8.19
C LEU A 11 30.92 11.67 -6.87
N GLU A 12 30.95 12.65 -5.98
CA GLU A 12 30.17 12.62 -4.77
C GLU A 12 28.68 12.89 -5.05
N ILE A 13 27.81 12.20 -4.33
CA ILE A 13 26.35 12.31 -4.49
C ILE A 13 25.82 13.36 -3.52
N ASP A 14 25.04 14.30 -4.04
CA ASP A 14 24.24 15.19 -3.21
C ASP A 14 22.88 14.53 -2.92
N PHE A 15 22.74 13.98 -1.72
CA PHE A 15 21.51 13.32 -1.26
C PHE A 15 20.39 14.31 -0.93
N ASN A 16 20.68 15.59 -0.85
CA ASN A 16 19.70 16.64 -0.52
C ASN A 16 19.16 17.34 -1.76
N ASP A 17 19.78 17.14 -2.92
CA ASP A 17 19.33 17.73 -4.18
C ASP A 17 18.25 16.86 -4.84
N GLY A 18 16.99 17.26 -4.67
CA GLY A 18 15.82 16.64 -5.31
C GLY A 18 15.49 17.17 -6.71
N SER A 19 16.37 17.94 -7.35
CA SER A 19 16.08 18.63 -8.62
C SER A 19 15.78 17.69 -9.79
N LYS A 20 16.26 16.44 -9.77
CA LYS A 20 15.95 15.45 -10.80
C LYS A 20 14.59 14.78 -10.57
N THR A 21 14.38 14.22 -9.39
CA THR A 21 13.15 13.52 -8.98
C THR A 21 13.27 13.07 -7.54
N GLU A 22 12.14 12.90 -6.85
CA GLU A 22 12.07 12.27 -5.52
C GLU A 22 12.24 10.74 -5.59
N ASN A 23 12.13 10.14 -6.77
CA ASN A 23 12.23 8.69 -6.96
C ASN A 23 13.67 8.28 -7.25
N THR A 24 14.47 8.18 -6.20
CA THR A 24 15.85 7.66 -6.28
C THR A 24 15.87 6.14 -6.08
N ARG A 25 16.79 5.47 -6.74
CA ARG A 25 16.96 4.01 -6.63
C ARG A 25 18.42 3.65 -6.47
N VAL A 26 18.65 2.57 -5.73
CA VAL A 26 19.98 2.01 -5.51
C VAL A 26 19.94 0.49 -5.61
N SER A 27 20.94 -0.09 -6.24
CA SER A 27 21.21 -1.53 -6.22
C SER A 27 22.45 -1.77 -5.36
N TYR A 28 22.35 -2.69 -4.42
CA TYR A 28 23.45 -3.06 -3.52
C TYR A 28 23.36 -4.55 -3.14
N PRO A 29 24.49 -5.20 -2.83
CA PRO A 29 24.49 -6.57 -2.34
C PRO A 29 23.81 -6.69 -0.99
N ILE A 30 23.21 -7.87 -0.73
CA ILE A 30 22.44 -8.11 0.49
C ILE A 30 23.29 -8.04 1.76
N ASP A 31 24.56 -8.34 1.65
CA ASP A 31 25.54 -8.26 2.75
C ASP A 31 25.90 -6.83 3.17
N HIS A 32 25.49 -5.83 2.39
CA HIS A 32 25.56 -4.41 2.78
C HIS A 32 24.40 -3.97 3.68
N ILE A 33 23.40 -4.83 3.91
CA ILE A 33 22.26 -4.53 4.79
C ILE A 33 22.57 -5.07 6.18
N GLU A 34 22.83 -4.18 7.14
CA GLU A 34 23.20 -4.55 8.52
C GLU A 34 22.22 -5.51 9.18
N ASN A 35 20.93 -5.29 9.00
CA ASN A 35 19.86 -6.06 9.64
C ASN A 35 19.28 -7.15 8.73
N SER A 36 19.99 -7.53 7.67
CA SER A 36 19.55 -8.64 6.82
C SER A 36 19.71 -9.97 7.56
N ILE A 37 18.62 -10.76 7.56
CA ILE A 37 18.64 -12.14 8.06
C ILE A 37 19.23 -13.14 7.06
N SER A 38 19.42 -12.73 5.80
CA SER A 38 20.05 -13.50 4.74
C SER A 38 21.50 -13.01 4.58
N GLY A 39 22.41 -13.56 5.35
CA GLY A 39 23.83 -13.29 5.26
C GLY A 39 24.66 -14.51 4.86
N LYS A 40 25.98 -14.41 4.89
CA LYS A 40 26.90 -15.53 4.62
C LYS A 40 26.52 -16.77 5.44
N GLY A 41 26.10 -17.83 4.76
CA GLY A 41 25.72 -19.11 5.38
C GLY A 41 24.27 -19.25 5.81
N MET A 42 23.43 -18.23 5.59
CA MET A 42 21.99 -18.32 5.82
C MET A 42 21.26 -18.73 4.54
N PRO A 43 20.28 -19.66 4.63
CA PRO A 43 19.52 -20.05 3.46
C PRO A 43 18.66 -18.87 2.98
N SER A 44 18.62 -18.63 1.67
CA SER A 44 17.73 -17.63 1.04
C SER A 44 16.29 -18.13 0.95
N THR A 45 15.88 -19.04 1.83
CA THR A 45 14.55 -19.67 1.86
C THR A 45 13.91 -19.48 3.21
N ALA A 46 12.60 -19.32 3.22
CA ALA A 46 11.77 -19.22 4.42
C ALA A 46 10.53 -20.10 4.29
N GLY A 47 9.86 -20.37 5.40
CA GLY A 47 8.55 -21.00 5.43
C GLY A 47 7.43 -20.07 4.95
N HIS A 48 6.17 -20.49 5.17
CA HIS A 48 5.03 -19.64 4.87
C HIS A 48 5.03 -18.37 5.75
N PRO A 49 4.61 -17.21 5.21
CA PRO A 49 4.48 -16.00 5.98
C PRO A 49 3.42 -16.19 7.09
N LYS A 50 3.65 -15.58 8.23
CA LYS A 50 2.67 -15.54 9.33
C LYS A 50 1.65 -14.41 9.16
N LYS A 51 2.00 -13.37 8.41
CA LYS A 51 1.16 -12.20 8.09
C LYS A 51 1.49 -11.72 6.70
N ILE A 52 0.49 -11.15 6.01
CA ILE A 52 0.66 -10.51 4.70
C ILE A 52 0.30 -9.04 4.87
N ILE A 53 1.13 -8.17 4.33
CA ILE A 53 0.90 -6.73 4.32
C ILE A 53 0.84 -6.27 2.87
N PHE A 54 -0.31 -5.71 2.47
CA PHE A 54 -0.43 -4.97 1.21
C PHE A 54 -0.13 -3.51 1.46
N LEU A 55 0.80 -2.96 0.71
CA LEU A 55 1.08 -1.53 0.76
C LEU A 55 0.26 -0.83 -0.32
N THR A 56 -0.42 0.24 0.07
CA THR A 56 -1.09 1.15 -0.85
C THR A 56 -0.66 2.59 -0.58
N CYS A 57 -0.94 3.46 -1.54
CA CYS A 57 -0.75 4.90 -1.41
C CYS A 57 -2.00 5.58 -1.95
N ASP A 58 -2.93 5.94 -1.05
CA ASP A 58 -4.19 6.55 -1.44
C ASP A 58 -4.05 8.05 -1.65
N ALA A 59 -4.23 8.51 -2.88
CA ALA A 59 -4.19 9.92 -3.23
C ALA A 59 -5.50 10.67 -2.92
N TYR A 60 -6.58 9.94 -2.62
CA TYR A 60 -7.88 10.52 -2.26
C TYR A 60 -8.00 10.87 -0.78
N GLY A 61 -7.14 10.32 0.07
CA GLY A 61 -7.16 10.56 1.51
C GLY A 61 -8.33 9.91 2.26
N VAL A 62 -8.97 8.89 1.67
CA VAL A 62 -10.17 8.24 2.20
C VAL A 62 -9.94 6.85 2.76
N LEU A 63 -8.80 6.22 2.43
CA LEU A 63 -8.45 4.92 3.01
C LEU A 63 -7.79 5.08 4.39
N PRO A 64 -8.09 4.17 5.34
CA PRO A 64 -7.46 4.18 6.66
C PRO A 64 -5.95 3.89 6.55
N PRO A 65 -5.14 4.30 7.53
CA PRO A 65 -3.72 4.00 7.57
C PRO A 65 -3.45 2.50 7.71
N VAL A 66 -4.37 1.75 8.30
CA VAL A 66 -4.33 0.30 8.41
C VAL A 66 -5.73 -0.30 8.46
N ALA A 67 -5.90 -1.44 7.79
CA ALA A 67 -7.11 -2.24 7.86
C ALA A 67 -6.80 -3.74 7.83
N LYS A 68 -7.57 -4.54 8.53
CA LYS A 68 -7.56 -6.00 8.40
C LYS A 68 -8.54 -6.40 7.31
N LEU A 69 -8.11 -7.26 6.41
CA LEU A 69 -8.89 -7.70 5.26
C LEU A 69 -9.41 -9.13 5.45
N THR A 70 -10.64 -9.38 5.00
CA THR A 70 -11.12 -10.74 4.78
C THR A 70 -10.41 -11.36 3.58
N SER A 71 -10.51 -12.67 3.39
CA SER A 71 -9.91 -13.35 2.24
C SER A 71 -10.41 -12.81 0.90
N ASP A 72 -11.70 -12.43 0.83
CA ASP A 72 -12.28 -11.88 -0.39
C ASP A 72 -11.83 -10.45 -0.65
N GLN A 73 -11.77 -9.61 0.39
CA GLN A 73 -11.20 -8.28 0.29
C GLN A 73 -9.73 -8.30 -0.10
N ALA A 74 -8.95 -9.22 0.49
CA ALA A 74 -7.55 -9.39 0.12
C ALA A 74 -7.38 -9.79 -1.35
N MET A 75 -8.19 -10.74 -1.84
CA MET A 75 -8.22 -11.11 -3.26
C MET A 75 -8.57 -9.92 -4.16
N TYR A 76 -9.62 -9.16 -3.81
CA TYR A 76 -10.07 -7.99 -4.55
C TYR A 76 -9.01 -6.89 -4.61
N HIS A 77 -8.39 -6.56 -3.46
CA HIS A 77 -7.29 -5.59 -3.39
C HIS A 77 -6.05 -6.04 -4.12
N PHE A 78 -5.71 -7.33 -4.04
CA PHE A 78 -4.59 -7.89 -4.76
C PHE A 78 -4.77 -7.78 -6.28
N ILE A 79 -5.96 -8.15 -6.79
CA ILE A 79 -6.22 -8.08 -8.24
C ILE A 79 -6.32 -6.64 -8.72
N SER A 80 -6.82 -5.73 -7.88
CA SER A 80 -6.89 -4.30 -8.20
C SER A 80 -5.51 -3.64 -8.21
N GLY A 81 -4.63 -4.03 -7.27
CA GLY A 81 -3.30 -3.47 -7.12
C GLY A 81 -3.29 -1.94 -7.03
N TYR A 82 -4.24 -1.39 -6.25
CA TYR A 82 -4.43 0.04 -6.13
C TYR A 82 -3.28 0.72 -5.39
N THR A 83 -2.77 1.79 -5.99
CA THR A 83 -1.80 2.70 -5.39
C THR A 83 -1.86 4.07 -6.10
N ALA A 84 -0.96 4.98 -5.77
CA ALA A 84 -0.78 6.21 -6.52
C ALA A 84 0.63 6.27 -7.11
N LYS A 85 0.71 6.75 -8.35
CA LYS A 85 1.97 7.23 -8.92
C LYS A 85 2.24 8.61 -8.32
N VAL A 86 3.42 8.80 -7.79
CA VAL A 86 3.85 10.10 -7.25
C VAL A 86 4.75 10.81 -8.27
N ALA A 87 4.94 12.12 -8.09
CA ALA A 87 5.81 12.90 -8.96
C ALA A 87 7.18 12.22 -9.17
N GLY A 88 7.67 12.25 -10.39
CA GLY A 88 8.98 11.68 -10.75
C GLY A 88 9.05 10.16 -10.86
N THR A 89 7.96 9.40 -10.65
CA THR A 89 7.95 7.94 -10.83
C THR A 89 7.94 7.54 -12.30
N GLU A 90 7.30 8.34 -13.15
CA GLU A 90 7.24 8.16 -14.60
C GLU A 90 7.27 9.52 -15.31
N ARG A 91 7.67 9.52 -16.59
CA ARG A 91 7.63 10.76 -17.40
C ARG A 91 6.20 11.29 -17.49
N GLY A 92 6.04 12.59 -17.21
CA GLY A 92 4.75 13.29 -17.30
C GLY A 92 3.87 13.17 -16.07
N ILE A 93 4.30 12.48 -15.02
CA ILE A 93 3.61 12.45 -13.73
C ILE A 93 4.17 13.59 -12.88
N SER A 94 3.39 14.67 -12.76
CA SER A 94 3.71 15.85 -11.94
C SER A 94 2.92 15.88 -10.62
N GLU A 95 1.82 15.12 -10.55
CA GLU A 95 0.93 15.07 -9.38
C GLU A 95 0.57 13.64 -9.02
N PRO A 96 0.27 13.36 -7.75
CA PRO A 96 -0.18 12.04 -7.32
C PRO A 96 -1.43 11.60 -8.07
N THR A 97 -1.36 10.47 -8.74
CA THR A 97 -2.44 9.96 -9.58
C THR A 97 -2.74 8.51 -9.23
N ALA A 98 -4.02 8.22 -8.97
CA ALA A 98 -4.50 6.86 -8.72
C ALA A 98 -4.11 5.93 -9.88
N THR A 99 -3.59 4.76 -9.56
CA THR A 99 -3.24 3.73 -10.53
C THR A 99 -3.63 2.35 -10.05
N PHE A 100 -3.92 1.47 -11.00
CA PHE A 100 -4.27 0.08 -10.77
C PHE A 100 -3.29 -0.80 -11.52
N SER A 101 -2.56 -1.65 -10.80
CA SER A 101 -1.59 -2.59 -11.38
C SER A 101 -1.92 -4.00 -10.90
N PRO A 102 -2.50 -4.87 -11.72
CA PRO A 102 -2.96 -6.18 -11.30
C PRO A 102 -1.88 -6.93 -10.51
N CYS A 103 -2.28 -7.46 -9.35
CA CYS A 103 -1.41 -8.19 -8.42
C CYS A 103 -0.16 -7.40 -8.00
N PHE A 104 -0.21 -6.05 -8.04
CA PHE A 104 0.91 -5.14 -7.81
C PHE A 104 2.12 -5.37 -8.74
N GLY A 105 1.92 -6.03 -9.87
CA GLY A 105 2.99 -6.43 -10.78
C GLY A 105 2.52 -6.68 -12.21
N GLY A 106 1.52 -5.92 -12.69
CA GLY A 106 0.89 -6.12 -13.99
C GLY A 106 1.86 -6.44 -15.14
N PRO A 107 2.97 -5.70 -15.34
CA PRO A 107 3.93 -5.96 -16.41
C PRO A 107 4.66 -7.30 -16.32
N PHE A 108 4.64 -7.95 -15.16
CA PHE A 108 5.37 -9.20 -14.90
C PHE A 108 4.47 -10.44 -14.90
N LEU A 109 3.15 -10.27 -15.06
CA LEU A 109 2.21 -11.38 -15.05
C LEU A 109 2.24 -12.13 -16.39
N THR A 110 2.46 -13.44 -16.34
CA THR A 110 2.44 -14.32 -17.51
C THR A 110 1.10 -15.03 -17.69
N LEU A 111 0.30 -15.10 -16.63
CA LEU A 111 -1.05 -15.67 -16.63
C LEU A 111 -2.08 -14.59 -16.30
N HIS A 112 -3.35 -14.91 -16.52
CA HIS A 112 -4.45 -14.01 -16.17
C HIS A 112 -4.43 -13.66 -14.67
N PRO A 113 -4.62 -12.39 -14.25
CA PRO A 113 -4.53 -11.95 -12.86
C PRO A 113 -5.39 -12.74 -11.88
N LEU A 114 -6.58 -13.19 -12.28
CA LEU A 114 -7.46 -14.02 -11.45
C LEU A 114 -6.80 -15.31 -10.98
N ARG A 115 -5.94 -15.92 -11.79
CA ARG A 115 -5.21 -17.16 -11.40
C ARG A 115 -4.30 -16.92 -10.21
N TYR A 116 -3.61 -15.79 -10.17
CA TYR A 116 -2.75 -15.42 -9.05
C TYR A 116 -3.58 -15.07 -7.81
N ALA A 117 -4.71 -14.36 -7.99
CA ALA A 117 -5.59 -13.98 -6.89
C ALA A 117 -6.26 -15.22 -6.23
N GLU A 118 -6.74 -16.18 -7.03
CA GLU A 118 -7.27 -17.44 -6.54
C GLU A 118 -6.22 -18.26 -5.78
N LEU A 119 -4.99 -18.31 -6.31
CA LEU A 119 -3.89 -19.02 -5.65
C LEU A 119 -3.55 -18.37 -4.31
N LEU A 120 -3.49 -17.04 -4.26
CA LEU A 120 -3.29 -16.30 -3.01
C LEU A 120 -4.39 -16.63 -2.01
N LYS A 121 -5.68 -16.53 -2.40
CA LYS A 121 -6.82 -16.85 -1.54
C LYS A 121 -6.73 -18.27 -0.97
N LYS A 122 -6.46 -19.28 -1.82
CA LYS A 122 -6.28 -20.67 -1.40
C LYS A 122 -5.16 -20.83 -0.37
N LYS A 123 -4.03 -20.15 -0.58
CA LYS A 123 -2.89 -20.19 0.35
C LYS A 123 -3.21 -19.53 1.67
N MET A 124 -3.83 -18.36 1.66
CA MET A 124 -4.26 -17.65 2.87
C MET A 124 -5.20 -18.51 3.71
N GLN A 125 -6.21 -19.10 3.09
CA GLN A 125 -7.17 -19.97 3.77
C GLN A 125 -6.51 -21.24 4.33
N LYS A 126 -5.65 -21.90 3.51
CA LYS A 126 -4.96 -23.13 3.94
C LYS A 126 -4.09 -22.92 5.16
N PHE A 127 -3.40 -21.80 5.25
CA PHE A 127 -2.43 -21.51 6.31
C PHE A 127 -2.94 -20.51 7.36
N ASN A 128 -4.21 -20.08 7.24
CA ASN A 128 -4.86 -19.12 8.12
C ASN A 128 -4.01 -17.84 8.32
N VAL A 129 -3.52 -17.28 7.21
CA VAL A 129 -2.64 -16.11 7.24
C VAL A 129 -3.47 -14.83 7.21
N PRO A 130 -3.43 -13.99 8.25
CA PRO A 130 -4.12 -12.70 8.24
C PRO A 130 -3.45 -11.74 7.26
N VAL A 131 -4.29 -10.87 6.65
CA VAL A 131 -3.85 -9.85 5.69
C VAL A 131 -4.22 -8.48 6.21
N TYR A 132 -3.27 -7.56 6.12
CA TYR A 132 -3.44 -6.15 6.46
C TYR A 132 -3.16 -5.29 5.25
N LEU A 133 -4.01 -4.28 5.03
CA LEU A 133 -3.75 -3.19 4.09
C LEU A 133 -3.13 -2.05 4.89
N VAL A 134 -1.96 -1.57 4.48
CA VAL A 134 -1.28 -0.42 5.06
C VAL A 134 -1.20 0.69 4.02
N ASN A 135 -1.78 1.82 4.36
CA ASN A 135 -1.84 3.00 3.49
C ASN A 135 -0.77 4.00 3.87
N THR A 136 0.08 4.34 2.91
CA THR A 136 1.14 5.35 3.04
C THR A 136 0.80 6.67 2.33
N GLY A 137 -0.45 6.82 1.90
CA GLY A 137 -0.96 7.95 1.15
C GLY A 137 -1.30 9.17 2.00
N TRP A 138 -2.31 9.89 1.58
CA TRP A 138 -2.73 11.15 2.18
C TRP A 138 -3.80 10.96 3.26
N VAL A 139 -3.97 11.96 4.13
CA VAL A 139 -4.91 11.94 5.24
C VAL A 139 -5.61 13.31 5.38
N GLY A 140 -6.90 13.26 5.68
CA GLY A 140 -7.71 14.47 5.98
C GLY A 140 -8.13 15.30 4.76
N ASN A 141 -7.60 15.01 3.59
CA ASN A 141 -8.02 15.50 2.28
C ASN A 141 -7.24 14.77 1.17
N SER A 142 -7.56 15.08 -0.09
CA SER A 142 -6.83 14.53 -1.23
C SER A 142 -5.43 15.14 -1.39
N ALA A 143 -4.56 14.44 -2.10
CA ALA A 143 -3.23 14.92 -2.47
C ALA A 143 -3.28 16.25 -3.21
N GLN A 144 -4.23 16.42 -4.13
CA GLN A 144 -4.42 17.62 -4.93
C GLN A 144 -4.87 18.84 -4.12
N SER A 145 -5.49 18.61 -2.96
CA SER A 145 -5.89 19.66 -2.03
C SER A 145 -4.79 20.08 -1.05
N GLY A 146 -3.56 19.62 -1.24
CA GLY A 146 -2.42 19.96 -0.40
C GLY A 146 -2.40 19.27 0.96
N ALA A 147 -3.12 18.16 1.10
CA ALA A 147 -3.08 17.35 2.31
C ALA A 147 -1.69 16.74 2.57
N SER A 148 -1.41 16.40 3.80
CA SER A 148 -0.17 15.72 4.18
C SER A 148 -0.31 14.22 4.03
N ARG A 149 0.80 13.53 3.71
CA ARG A 149 0.87 12.06 3.76
C ARG A 149 0.98 11.58 5.20
N PHE A 150 0.55 10.34 5.41
CA PHE A 150 0.90 9.63 6.64
C PHE A 150 2.41 9.65 6.86
N SER A 151 2.83 10.03 8.07
CA SER A 151 4.26 10.15 8.37
C SER A 151 4.96 8.79 8.40
N LEU A 152 6.26 8.76 8.10
CA LEU A 152 7.06 7.54 8.22
C LEU A 152 7.07 6.96 9.64
N PRO A 153 7.19 7.77 10.72
CA PRO A 153 7.08 7.26 12.08
C PRO A 153 5.77 6.54 12.34
N LEU A 154 4.63 7.11 11.92
CA LEU A 154 3.31 6.49 12.05
C LEU A 154 3.24 5.15 11.29
N THR A 155 3.68 5.14 10.03
CA THR A 155 3.71 3.92 9.23
C THR A 155 4.55 2.83 9.87
N ARG A 156 5.73 3.18 10.41
CA ARG A 156 6.60 2.23 11.13
C ARG A 156 5.98 1.72 12.41
N GLN A 157 5.27 2.56 13.16
CA GLN A 157 4.55 2.17 14.37
C GLN A 157 3.46 1.15 14.03
N ILE A 158 2.65 1.40 13.00
CA ILE A 158 1.64 0.47 12.49
C ILE A 158 2.29 -0.88 12.09
N LEU A 159 3.38 -0.85 11.34
CA LEU A 159 4.10 -2.06 10.94
C LEU A 159 4.60 -2.85 12.16
N ASN A 160 5.16 -2.16 13.16
CA ASN A 160 5.60 -2.80 14.40
C ASN A 160 4.43 -3.46 15.14
N SER A 161 3.27 -2.79 15.24
CA SER A 161 2.07 -3.36 15.85
C SER A 161 1.58 -4.61 15.12
N ILE A 162 1.62 -4.60 13.78
CA ILE A 162 1.30 -5.79 12.98
C ILE A 162 2.30 -6.92 13.26
N LEU A 163 3.60 -6.64 13.19
CA LEU A 163 4.65 -7.66 13.32
C LEU A 163 4.69 -8.27 14.73
N ASN A 164 4.50 -7.46 15.76
CA ASN A 164 4.51 -7.89 17.16
C ASN A 164 3.19 -8.51 17.61
N GLY A 165 2.12 -8.40 16.81
CA GLY A 165 0.81 -8.98 17.12
C GLY A 165 -0.13 -8.08 17.91
N HIS A 166 0.28 -6.87 18.32
CA HIS A 166 -0.58 -5.95 19.10
C HIS A 166 -1.90 -5.65 18.37
N ILE A 167 -1.87 -5.53 17.04
CA ILE A 167 -3.07 -5.30 16.25
C ILE A 167 -4.08 -6.45 16.32
N ASP A 168 -3.63 -7.68 16.60
CA ASP A 168 -4.51 -8.85 16.66
C ASP A 168 -5.43 -8.82 17.88
N ASP A 169 -5.03 -8.10 18.94
CA ASP A 169 -5.78 -7.95 20.19
C ASP A 169 -6.70 -6.71 20.19
N CYS A 170 -6.66 -5.90 19.12
CA CYS A 170 -7.48 -4.71 19.00
C CYS A 170 -8.95 -5.03 18.71
N GLN A 171 -9.83 -4.13 19.17
CA GLN A 171 -11.21 -4.11 18.70
C GLN A 171 -11.27 -3.45 17.34
N PHE A 172 -12.01 -4.07 16.41
CA PHE A 172 -12.19 -3.56 15.06
C PHE A 172 -13.61 -3.00 14.87
N VAL A 173 -13.70 -1.94 14.08
CA VAL A 173 -14.96 -1.37 13.59
C VAL A 173 -14.99 -1.47 12.07
N ASN A 174 -16.18 -1.69 11.51
CA ASN A 174 -16.32 -1.75 10.06
C ASN A 174 -16.39 -0.33 9.47
N ASP A 175 -15.62 -0.11 8.43
CA ASP A 175 -15.75 1.06 7.58
C ASP A 175 -17.02 0.97 6.70
N ASN A 176 -17.73 2.10 6.58
CA ASN A 176 -19.02 2.14 5.89
C ASN A 176 -18.92 2.13 4.36
N TYR A 177 -17.74 2.46 3.80
CA TYR A 177 -17.55 2.61 2.37
C TYR A 177 -16.86 1.40 1.73
N PHE A 178 -15.77 0.94 2.32
CA PHE A 178 -14.97 -0.16 1.78
C PHE A 178 -15.20 -1.47 2.55
N GLY A 179 -15.96 -1.43 3.64
CA GLY A 179 -16.23 -2.59 4.50
C GLY A 179 -14.99 -3.12 5.23
N PHE A 180 -13.95 -2.31 5.35
CA PHE A 180 -12.72 -2.70 6.03
C PHE A 180 -12.91 -2.83 7.53
N GLN A 181 -12.17 -3.73 8.14
CA GLN A 181 -12.03 -3.79 9.58
C GLN A 181 -10.88 -2.85 10.01
N ILE A 182 -11.25 -1.73 10.62
CA ILE A 182 -10.32 -0.70 11.10
C ILE A 182 -10.16 -0.86 12.62
N PRO A 183 -8.92 -0.89 13.17
CA PRO A 183 -8.74 -0.91 14.63
C PRO A 183 -9.29 0.38 15.23
N SER A 184 -10.10 0.26 16.29
CA SER A 184 -10.67 1.41 17.01
C SER A 184 -9.61 2.17 17.81
N THR A 185 -8.60 1.45 18.30
CA THR A 185 -7.39 1.94 18.95
C THR A 185 -6.22 1.06 18.55
N LEU A 186 -5.01 1.60 18.48
CA LEU A 186 -3.81 0.84 18.16
C LEU A 186 -2.60 1.51 18.81
N ASP A 187 -2.02 0.87 19.80
CA ASP A 187 -0.91 1.41 20.60
C ASP A 187 -1.13 2.89 20.98
N ASP A 188 -0.10 3.73 20.88
CA ASP A 188 -0.18 5.18 21.17
C ASP A 188 -0.56 6.03 19.93
N ILE A 189 -1.21 5.43 18.92
CA ILE A 189 -1.65 6.15 17.72
C ILE A 189 -2.96 6.90 18.02
N ASP A 190 -3.02 8.16 17.62
CA ASP A 190 -4.26 8.96 17.71
C ASP A 190 -5.42 8.24 17.01
N PRO A 191 -6.49 7.85 17.73
CA PRO A 191 -7.64 7.17 17.13
C PRO A 191 -8.34 7.96 16.00
N ASN A 192 -8.17 9.28 15.95
CA ASN A 192 -8.71 10.09 14.88
C ASN A 192 -7.98 9.86 13.55
N LEU A 193 -6.70 9.48 13.59
CA LEU A 193 -5.94 9.12 12.39
C LEU A 193 -6.30 7.73 11.88
N LEU A 194 -6.77 6.82 12.76
CA LEU A 194 -7.16 5.46 12.36
C LEU A 194 -8.45 5.45 11.53
N ASN A 195 -9.35 6.38 11.77
CA ASN A 195 -10.60 6.50 11.02
C ASN A 195 -10.55 7.70 10.08
N PRO A 196 -10.48 7.49 8.74
CA PRO A 196 -10.34 8.58 7.78
C PRO A 196 -11.44 9.63 7.89
N LEU A 197 -12.68 9.23 8.13
CA LEU A 197 -13.82 10.15 8.28
C LEU A 197 -13.58 11.18 9.40
N LYS A 198 -12.91 10.79 10.48
CA LYS A 198 -12.62 11.70 11.61
C LYS A 198 -11.46 12.66 11.30
N ALA A 199 -10.59 12.30 10.36
CA ALA A 199 -9.47 13.14 9.97
C ALA A 199 -9.88 14.26 8.98
N TRP A 200 -11.02 14.14 8.32
CA TRP A 200 -11.51 15.16 7.40
C TRP A 200 -12.27 16.27 8.13
N LYS A 201 -12.03 17.52 7.70
CA LYS A 201 -12.77 18.70 8.20
C LYS A 201 -14.15 18.81 7.57
N ASP A 202 -14.26 18.47 6.28
CA ASP A 202 -15.52 18.48 5.52
C ASP A 202 -15.95 17.04 5.26
N VAL A 203 -17.00 16.64 5.97
CA VAL A 203 -17.59 15.29 5.90
C VAL A 203 -18.23 15.02 4.56
N GLU A 204 -18.86 16.01 3.93
CA GLU A 204 -19.49 15.85 2.63
C GLU A 204 -18.46 15.68 1.51
N GLU A 205 -17.34 16.37 1.63
CA GLU A 205 -16.22 16.19 0.71
C GLU A 205 -15.58 14.80 0.86
N TYR A 206 -15.42 14.30 2.11
CA TYR A 206 -15.02 12.92 2.33
C TYR A 206 -15.96 11.94 1.63
N HIS A 207 -17.28 12.09 1.81
CA HIS A 207 -18.27 11.22 1.22
C HIS A 207 -18.22 11.23 -0.32
N ARG A 208 -17.97 12.38 -0.92
CA ARG A 208 -17.80 12.52 -2.37
C ARG A 208 -16.54 11.80 -2.84
N SER A 209 -15.40 12.04 -2.20
CA SER A 209 -14.11 11.45 -2.54
C SER A 209 -14.12 9.93 -2.36
N ALA A 210 -14.75 9.42 -1.30
CA ALA A 210 -14.89 7.98 -1.07
C ALA A 210 -15.71 7.30 -2.18
N ARG A 211 -16.82 7.91 -2.59
CA ARG A 211 -17.64 7.40 -3.72
C ARG A 211 -16.89 7.43 -5.04
N GLU A 212 -16.11 8.47 -5.29
CA GLU A 212 -15.27 8.55 -6.49
C GLU A 212 -14.24 7.43 -6.54
N LEU A 213 -13.56 7.17 -5.44
CA LEU A 213 -12.61 6.07 -5.39
C LEU A 213 -13.28 4.70 -5.56
N ILE A 214 -14.45 4.48 -4.92
CA ILE A 214 -15.23 3.25 -5.10
C ILE A 214 -15.57 3.06 -6.57
N GLN A 215 -16.02 4.11 -7.26
CA GLN A 215 -16.35 4.02 -8.69
C GLN A 215 -15.14 3.60 -9.52
N LYS A 216 -13.95 4.12 -9.22
CA LYS A 216 -12.70 3.71 -9.89
C LYS A 216 -12.35 2.24 -9.65
N PHE A 217 -12.55 1.74 -8.44
CA PHE A 217 -12.39 0.32 -8.14
C PHE A 217 -13.38 -0.54 -8.94
N GLN A 218 -14.65 -0.15 -8.99
CA GLN A 218 -15.67 -0.86 -9.75
C GLN A 218 -15.37 -0.86 -11.25
N ASP A 219 -14.98 0.28 -11.81
CA ASP A 219 -14.63 0.38 -13.22
C ASP A 219 -13.39 -0.46 -13.57
N ASN A 220 -12.39 -0.46 -12.70
CA ASN A 220 -11.22 -1.33 -12.86
C ASN A 220 -11.60 -2.81 -12.80
N TYR A 221 -12.55 -3.20 -11.95
CA TYR A 221 -12.92 -4.60 -11.77
C TYR A 221 -13.75 -5.16 -12.95
N LYS A 222 -14.44 -4.32 -13.71
CA LYS A 222 -15.25 -4.74 -14.88
C LYS A 222 -14.46 -5.58 -15.90
N MET A 223 -13.16 -5.32 -16.06
CA MET A 223 -12.33 -6.12 -16.96
C MET A 223 -12.18 -7.58 -16.53
N TYR A 224 -12.36 -7.87 -15.25
CA TYR A 224 -12.26 -9.21 -14.69
C TYR A 224 -13.58 -9.97 -14.76
N ASP A 225 -14.73 -9.26 -14.62
CA ASP A 225 -16.05 -9.86 -14.78
C ASP A 225 -16.28 -10.37 -16.21
N LEU A 226 -15.85 -9.62 -17.21
CA LEU A 226 -15.94 -10.02 -18.61
C LEU A 226 -15.13 -11.27 -18.95
N SER A 227 -14.04 -11.54 -18.22
CA SER A 227 -13.20 -12.71 -18.44
C SER A 227 -13.78 -14.01 -17.90
N LEU A 228 -14.72 -13.93 -16.97
CA LEU A 228 -15.45 -15.11 -16.43
C LEU A 228 -16.52 -15.65 -17.39
N ILE A 229 -16.90 -14.85 -18.40
CA ILE A 229 -17.92 -15.25 -19.41
C ILE A 229 -17.31 -16.15 -20.51
N HIS A 230 -15.98 -16.22 -20.59
CA HIS A 230 -15.25 -16.95 -21.63
C HIS A 230 -14.48 -18.18 -21.10
N ILE A 231 -14.75 -18.62 -19.87
CA ILE A 231 -14.31 -19.89 -19.28
C ILE A 231 -15.53 -20.76 -19.03
#